data_6f5247356bf525b3d1a25119921b67d9
#
_entry.id   6f5247356bf525b3d1a25119921b67d9
#
_cell.length_a   1.000
_cell.length_b   1.000
_cell.length_c   1.000
_cell.angle_alpha   90.00
_cell.angle_beta   90.00
_cell.angle_gamma   90.00
#
_symmetry.space_group_name_H-M   'P 1'
#
loop_
_entity.id
_entity.type
_entity.pdbx_description
1 polymer ?
#
loop_
_entity_poly.entity_id
_entity_poly.type
_entity_poly.pdbx_seq_one_letter_code
_entity_poly.pdbx_strand_id
1 'polypeptide(L)'
;VSSESVDRMFYENVSEGNGSYYGMGWEYMPDLYSKPIIAHAGLVENYTSNMFIIPEKGIAVVVLVNMNDYLVGNNLLGNIVMPLLGEPKQKLPNLYLILHAVIDVICFVIFFISIHSAVTLKKWRTKVSEKKMVVSDIIRHMILPIVLLAIPPVMATPYKVVWLFAKDIMLVIIINAVLLLAVGVYKACFALKQRHGDSRR
;
A
#
# COMPACT_ATOMS: atom_id res chain seq x y z
N VAL A 1 -4.02 -2.05 41.11
CA VAL A 1 -4.41 -3.28 40.38
C VAL A 1 -3.67 -4.41 41.07
N SER A 2 -4.36 -5.51 41.44
CA SER A 2 -3.74 -6.68 42.06
C SER A 2 -2.97 -7.51 40.99
N SER A 3 -1.99 -8.31 41.41
CA SER A 3 -1.31 -9.26 40.53
C SER A 3 -2.28 -10.23 39.86
N GLU A 4 -3.26 -10.71 40.61
CA GLU A 4 -4.33 -11.56 40.09
C GLU A 4 -5.12 -10.90 38.94
N SER A 5 -5.40 -9.58 39.05
CA SER A 5 -6.08 -8.87 37.97
C SER A 5 -5.19 -8.73 36.72
N VAL A 6 -3.89 -8.58 36.92
CA VAL A 6 -2.92 -8.52 35.80
C VAL A 6 -2.82 -9.90 35.12
N ASP A 7 -2.73 -10.96 35.91
CA ASP A 7 -2.69 -12.33 35.38
C ASP A 7 -3.95 -12.66 34.58
N ARG A 8 -5.12 -12.25 35.09
CA ARG A 8 -6.38 -12.39 34.34
C ARG A 8 -6.37 -11.61 33.03
N MET A 9 -5.83 -10.40 32.99
CA MET A 9 -5.70 -9.61 31.75
C MET A 9 -4.87 -10.33 30.70
N PHE A 10 -3.81 -11.02 31.11
CA PHE A 10 -2.87 -11.65 30.18
C PHE A 10 -3.27 -13.07 29.78
N TYR A 11 -3.90 -13.82 30.67
CA TYR A 11 -4.09 -15.27 30.48
C TYR A 11 -5.55 -15.73 30.42
N GLU A 12 -6.53 -14.90 30.82
CA GLU A 12 -7.95 -15.17 30.54
C GLU A 12 -8.30 -14.73 29.12
N ASN A 13 -8.09 -15.61 28.13
CA ASN A 13 -8.13 -15.29 26.71
C ASN A 13 -8.86 -16.38 25.89
N VAL A 14 -9.12 -16.06 24.62
CA VAL A 14 -9.77 -16.93 23.64
C VAL A 14 -8.77 -17.25 22.54
N SER A 15 -8.74 -18.51 22.11
CA SER A 15 -7.85 -18.95 21.03
C SER A 15 -8.19 -18.28 19.71
N GLU A 16 -7.18 -17.81 19.00
CA GLU A 16 -7.27 -17.27 17.64
C GLU A 16 -7.04 -18.33 16.55
N GLY A 17 -6.78 -19.59 16.93
CA GLY A 17 -6.67 -20.74 16.03
C GLY A 17 -5.30 -20.92 15.36
N ASN A 18 -4.33 -20.03 15.62
CA ASN A 18 -2.96 -20.06 15.03
C ASN A 18 -1.87 -20.29 16.09
N GLY A 19 -2.23 -20.76 17.30
CA GLY A 19 -1.32 -20.91 18.41
C GLY A 19 -1.20 -19.65 19.28
N SER A 20 -1.91 -18.56 18.94
CA SER A 20 -2.06 -17.39 19.78
C SER A 20 -3.44 -17.32 20.43
N TYR A 21 -3.55 -16.49 21.45
CA TYR A 21 -4.75 -16.27 22.24
C TYR A 21 -4.93 -14.77 22.46
N TYR A 22 -6.16 -14.28 22.48
CA TYR A 22 -6.47 -12.89 22.70
C TYR A 22 -7.45 -12.68 23.85
N GLY A 23 -7.14 -11.76 24.75
CA GLY A 23 -8.00 -11.39 25.88
C GLY A 23 -7.69 -9.98 26.37
N MET A 24 -8.63 -9.28 26.94
CA MET A 24 -8.54 -7.95 27.56
C MET A 24 -7.51 -6.97 26.94
N GLY A 25 -7.40 -6.96 25.59
CA GLY A 25 -6.48 -6.07 24.86
C GLY A 25 -5.04 -6.58 24.73
N TRP A 26 -4.77 -7.86 25.03
CA TRP A 26 -3.46 -8.47 24.90
C TRP A 26 -3.53 -9.77 24.10
N GLU A 27 -2.56 -9.97 23.24
CA GLU A 27 -2.28 -11.23 22.56
C GLU A 27 -1.26 -12.03 23.38
N TYR A 28 -1.60 -13.28 23.70
CA TYR A 28 -0.72 -14.20 24.38
C TYR A 28 -0.22 -15.26 23.41
N MET A 29 1.08 -15.37 23.27
CA MET A 29 1.78 -16.27 22.36
C MET A 29 2.69 -17.19 23.18
N PRO A 30 2.24 -18.41 23.58
CA PRO A 30 3.01 -19.29 24.44
C PRO A 30 4.30 -19.82 23.78
N ASP A 31 4.26 -20.09 22.47
CA ASP A 31 5.28 -20.89 21.79
C ASP A 31 5.95 -20.16 20.62
N LEU A 32 5.70 -18.86 20.44
CA LEU A 32 6.15 -18.16 19.23
C LEU A 32 7.71 -18.04 19.16
N TYR A 33 8.37 -17.87 20.30
CA TYR A 33 9.79 -17.59 20.38
C TYR A 33 10.50 -18.35 21.50
N SER A 34 10.26 -19.62 21.62
CA SER A 34 10.80 -20.49 22.71
C SER A 34 10.41 -20.06 24.14
N LYS A 35 9.69 -18.95 24.27
CA LYS A 35 9.22 -18.38 25.53
C LYS A 35 7.88 -17.69 25.36
N PRO A 36 7.02 -17.74 26.39
CA PRO A 36 5.75 -17.05 26.33
C PRO A 36 5.94 -15.53 26.20
N ILE A 37 5.22 -14.95 25.27
CA ILE A 37 5.21 -13.52 24.99
C ILE A 37 3.79 -12.98 25.10
N ILE A 38 3.66 -11.81 25.70
CA ILE A 38 2.44 -11.03 25.74
C ILE A 38 2.67 -9.80 24.88
N ALA A 39 1.78 -9.54 23.92
CA ALA A 39 1.96 -8.48 22.94
C ALA A 39 0.70 -7.67 22.69
N HIS A 40 0.87 -6.49 22.14
CA HIS A 40 -0.20 -5.72 21.50
C HIS A 40 0.38 -4.86 20.39
N ALA A 41 -0.26 -4.90 19.22
CA ALA A 41 0.09 -4.06 18.08
C ALA A 41 -0.89 -2.90 17.92
N GLY A 42 -0.41 -1.76 17.40
CA GLY A 42 -1.23 -0.62 17.04
C GLY A 42 -0.88 -0.13 15.64
N LEU A 43 -1.89 0.16 14.84
CA LEU A 43 -1.75 0.67 13.49
C LEU A 43 -2.76 1.79 13.26
N VAL A 44 -2.26 2.98 12.92
CA VAL A 44 -3.05 4.14 12.53
C VAL A 44 -2.44 4.80 11.29
N GLU A 45 -3.07 5.83 10.74
CA GLU A 45 -2.76 6.38 9.40
C GLU A 45 -1.28 6.65 9.10
N ASN A 46 -0.50 7.07 10.11
CA ASN A 46 0.91 7.46 9.94
C ASN A 46 1.84 6.84 10.96
N TYR A 47 1.34 5.95 11.81
CA TYR A 47 2.11 5.39 12.92
C TYR A 47 1.83 3.91 13.09
N THR A 48 2.89 3.18 13.42
CA THR A 48 2.81 1.79 13.88
C THR A 48 3.41 1.72 15.27
N SER A 49 2.79 0.95 16.15
CA SER A 49 3.32 0.66 17.48
C SER A 49 3.24 -0.81 17.78
N ASN A 50 4.18 -1.30 18.55
CA ASN A 50 4.16 -2.66 19.07
C ASN A 50 4.71 -2.67 20.48
N MET A 51 4.07 -3.47 21.34
CA MET A 51 4.55 -3.74 22.69
C MET A 51 4.75 -5.24 22.85
N PHE A 52 5.80 -5.61 23.56
CA PHE A 52 6.08 -6.98 23.97
C PHE A 52 6.49 -7.01 25.43
N ILE A 53 5.94 -7.98 26.16
CA ILE A 53 6.34 -8.33 27.50
C ILE A 53 6.84 -9.76 27.48
N ILE A 54 7.98 -9.99 28.06
CA ILE A 54 8.59 -11.31 28.25
C ILE A 54 8.63 -11.55 29.75
N PRO A 55 7.56 -12.14 30.35
CA PRO A 55 7.42 -12.23 31.82
C PRO A 55 8.59 -12.98 32.48
N GLU A 56 9.02 -14.08 31.88
CA GLU A 56 10.11 -14.92 32.41
C GLU A 56 11.45 -14.19 32.50
N LYS A 57 11.67 -13.14 31.69
CA LYS A 57 12.88 -12.33 31.71
C LYS A 57 12.73 -11.00 32.42
N GLY A 58 11.50 -10.63 32.80
CA GLY A 58 11.19 -9.32 33.35
C GLY A 58 11.46 -8.17 32.38
N ILE A 59 11.34 -8.41 31.08
CA ILE A 59 11.63 -7.42 30.03
C ILE A 59 10.33 -7.02 29.36
N ALA A 60 10.17 -5.70 29.13
CA ALA A 60 9.16 -5.12 28.26
C ALA A 60 9.85 -4.28 27.19
N VAL A 61 9.37 -4.37 25.96
CA VAL A 61 9.85 -3.61 24.80
C VAL A 61 8.68 -2.88 24.17
N VAL A 62 8.84 -1.58 23.91
CA VAL A 62 7.88 -0.76 23.17
C VAL A 62 8.58 -0.18 21.96
N VAL A 63 7.99 -0.34 20.78
CA VAL A 63 8.47 0.25 19.53
C VAL A 63 7.40 1.17 18.98
N LEU A 64 7.76 2.42 18.74
CA LEU A 64 6.91 3.44 18.10
C LEU A 64 7.56 3.86 16.79
N VAL A 65 6.84 3.75 15.69
CA VAL A 65 7.34 4.07 14.35
C VAL A 65 6.43 5.09 13.71
N ASN A 66 6.99 6.17 13.21
CA ASN A 66 6.28 7.22 12.45
C ASN A 66 6.07 6.83 10.98
N MET A 67 5.67 5.60 10.77
CA MET A 67 5.37 5.02 9.46
C MET A 67 4.22 4.03 9.63
N ASN A 68 3.27 4.07 8.71
CA ASN A 68 2.23 3.07 8.63
C ASN A 68 2.70 1.92 7.75
N ASP A 69 3.48 1.03 8.33
CA ASP A 69 3.90 -0.20 7.67
C ASP A 69 3.94 -1.34 8.70
N TYR A 70 2.90 -2.15 8.67
CA TYR A 70 2.74 -3.28 9.58
C TYR A 70 3.90 -4.28 9.49
N LEU A 71 4.39 -4.53 8.28
CA LEU A 71 5.47 -5.51 8.09
C LEU A 71 6.80 -4.98 8.60
N VAL A 72 7.11 -3.71 8.36
CA VAL A 72 8.32 -3.07 8.89
C VAL A 72 8.25 -2.98 10.41
N GLY A 73 7.12 -2.57 10.98
CA GLY A 73 6.91 -2.50 12.41
C GLY A 73 7.15 -3.85 13.10
N ASN A 74 6.55 -4.91 12.58
CA ASN A 74 6.72 -6.26 13.10
C ASN A 74 8.15 -6.79 12.95
N ASN A 75 8.82 -6.51 11.83
CA ASN A 75 10.21 -6.91 11.65
C ASN A 75 11.17 -6.17 12.57
N LEU A 76 10.95 -4.88 12.81
CA LEU A 76 11.74 -4.12 13.79
C LEU A 76 11.62 -4.75 15.18
N LEU A 77 10.44 -5.14 15.56
CA LEU A 77 10.21 -5.79 16.83
C LEU A 77 10.86 -7.18 16.90
N GLY A 78 10.68 -8.02 15.89
CA GLY A 78 11.36 -9.31 15.78
C GLY A 78 12.89 -9.16 15.83
N ASN A 79 13.45 -8.10 15.24
CA ASN A 79 14.89 -7.83 15.28
C ASN A 79 15.39 -7.27 16.61
N ILE A 80 14.51 -6.75 17.47
CA ILE A 80 14.86 -6.27 18.81
C ILE A 80 14.64 -7.38 19.83
N VAL A 81 13.47 -8.02 19.81
CA VAL A 81 13.09 -9.03 20.79
C VAL A 81 13.86 -10.34 20.60
N MET A 82 14.04 -10.79 19.36
CA MET A 82 14.77 -12.04 19.06
C MET A 82 16.17 -12.10 19.71
N PRO A 83 17.04 -11.09 19.56
CA PRO A 83 18.34 -11.10 20.23
C PRO A 83 18.25 -11.12 21.75
N LEU A 84 17.23 -10.48 22.34
CA LEU A 84 17.00 -10.51 23.78
C LEU A 84 16.64 -11.90 24.30
N LEU A 85 16.04 -12.71 23.45
CA LEU A 85 15.70 -14.12 23.71
C LEU A 85 16.87 -15.06 23.44
N GLY A 86 17.91 -14.60 22.77
CA GLY A 86 19.02 -15.44 22.29
C GLY A 86 18.74 -16.07 20.92
N GLU A 87 17.69 -15.64 20.26
CA GLU A 87 17.27 -16.14 18.94
C GLU A 87 17.93 -15.33 17.80
N PRO A 88 18.06 -15.91 16.61
CA PRO A 88 18.61 -15.19 15.46
C PRO A 88 17.66 -14.06 15.02
N LYS A 89 18.24 -12.96 14.55
CA LYS A 89 17.46 -11.83 14.01
C LYS A 89 16.55 -12.28 12.86
N GLN A 90 15.32 -11.82 12.87
CA GLN A 90 14.39 -12.03 11.77
C GLN A 90 14.82 -11.16 10.56
N LYS A 91 14.85 -11.75 9.38
CA LYS A 91 15.10 -11.00 8.13
C LYS A 91 13.76 -10.65 7.46
N LEU A 92 13.66 -9.44 6.89
CA LEU A 92 12.56 -9.09 6.00
C LEU A 92 12.46 -10.14 4.88
N PRO A 93 11.25 -10.65 4.58
CA PRO A 93 11.07 -11.53 3.44
C PRO A 93 11.52 -10.84 2.15
N ASN A 94 12.39 -11.47 1.38
CA ASN A 94 12.83 -10.93 0.08
C ASN A 94 11.66 -10.63 -0.85
N LEU A 95 10.58 -11.45 -0.76
CA LEU A 95 9.36 -11.25 -1.54
C LEU A 95 8.72 -9.89 -1.28
N TYR A 96 8.72 -9.40 -0.03
CA TYR A 96 8.19 -8.09 0.32
C TYR A 96 8.97 -6.97 -0.38
N LEU A 97 10.31 -7.00 -0.30
CA LEU A 97 11.16 -6.01 -0.96
C LEU A 97 11.01 -6.04 -2.48
N ILE A 98 10.90 -7.23 -3.06
CA ILE A 98 10.66 -7.40 -4.49
C ILE A 98 9.31 -6.82 -4.88
N LEU A 99 8.25 -7.09 -4.12
CA LEU A 99 6.91 -6.59 -4.41
C LEU A 99 6.87 -5.05 -4.38
N HIS A 100 7.47 -4.41 -3.36
CA HIS A 100 7.58 -2.95 -3.29
C HIS A 100 8.37 -2.40 -4.47
N ALA A 101 9.53 -2.96 -4.78
CA ALA A 101 10.33 -2.53 -5.93
C ALA A 101 9.56 -2.64 -7.26
N VAL A 102 8.79 -3.71 -7.45
CA VAL A 102 7.96 -3.90 -8.65
C VAL A 102 6.86 -2.84 -8.72
N ILE A 103 6.17 -2.54 -7.62
CA ILE A 103 5.14 -1.49 -7.57
C ILE A 103 5.76 -0.13 -7.89
N ASP A 104 6.89 0.20 -7.31
CA ASP A 104 7.60 1.46 -7.58
C ASP A 104 7.98 1.60 -9.04
N VAL A 105 8.56 0.55 -9.64
CA VAL A 105 8.91 0.53 -11.07
C VAL A 105 7.66 0.73 -11.94
N ILE A 106 6.56 0.07 -11.65
CA ILE A 106 5.29 0.25 -12.39
C ILE A 106 4.81 1.70 -12.27
N CYS A 107 4.82 2.27 -11.07
CA CYS A 107 4.44 3.66 -10.84
C CYS A 107 5.32 4.64 -11.65
N PHE A 108 6.64 4.46 -11.64
CA PHE A 108 7.57 5.26 -12.44
C PHE A 108 7.31 5.12 -13.94
N VAL A 109 7.12 3.92 -14.45
CA VAL A 109 6.83 3.70 -15.88
C VAL A 109 5.56 4.41 -16.29
N ILE A 110 4.47 4.30 -15.53
CA ILE A 110 3.20 4.98 -15.82
C ILE A 110 3.39 6.50 -15.77
N PHE A 111 4.14 7.01 -14.80
CA PHE A 111 4.44 8.46 -14.68
C PHE A 111 5.20 8.99 -15.90
N PHE A 112 6.25 8.29 -16.35
CA PHE A 112 6.98 8.67 -17.55
C PHE A 112 6.13 8.59 -18.83
N ILE A 113 5.26 7.58 -18.94
CA ILE A 113 4.29 7.48 -20.04
C ILE A 113 3.36 8.69 -20.04
N SER A 114 2.87 9.09 -18.88
CA SER A 114 1.96 10.23 -18.71
C SER A 114 2.63 11.55 -19.15
N ILE A 115 3.83 11.81 -18.65
CA ILE A 115 4.62 13.00 -19.03
C ILE A 115 4.96 12.98 -20.53
N HIS A 116 5.46 11.86 -21.05
CA HIS A 116 5.80 11.72 -22.46
C HIS A 116 4.58 12.01 -23.35
N SER A 117 3.42 11.50 -22.98
CA SER A 117 2.17 11.73 -23.70
C SER A 117 1.78 13.21 -23.72
N ALA A 118 1.96 13.92 -22.62
CA ALA A 118 1.69 15.34 -22.52
C ALA A 118 2.67 16.19 -23.34
N VAL A 119 3.98 15.93 -23.21
CA VAL A 119 5.04 16.69 -23.88
C VAL A 119 5.00 16.47 -25.41
N THR A 120 4.68 15.27 -25.84
CA THR A 120 4.62 14.91 -27.28
C THR A 120 3.30 15.29 -27.95
N LEU A 121 2.36 15.90 -27.25
CA LEU A 121 1.02 16.21 -27.77
C LEU A 121 1.05 17.12 -29.00
N LYS A 122 1.93 18.15 -29.02
CA LYS A 122 2.13 18.99 -30.21
C LYS A 122 2.62 18.18 -31.43
N LYS A 123 3.60 17.30 -31.20
CA LYS A 123 4.17 16.43 -32.26
C LYS A 123 3.14 15.40 -32.75
N TRP A 124 2.32 14.87 -31.86
CA TRP A 124 1.21 13.99 -32.21
C TRP A 124 0.22 14.72 -33.15
N ARG A 125 -0.17 15.94 -32.81
CA ARG A 125 -1.09 16.78 -33.62
C ARG A 125 -0.60 17.01 -35.04
N THR A 126 0.71 17.16 -35.26
CA THR A 126 1.26 17.38 -36.61
C THR A 126 1.47 16.10 -37.42
N LYS A 127 1.74 14.96 -36.73
CA LYS A 127 2.03 13.69 -37.38
C LYS A 127 0.79 12.87 -37.79
N VAL A 128 -0.35 13.10 -37.13
CA VAL A 128 -1.59 12.36 -37.41
C VAL A 128 -2.25 12.96 -38.66
N SER A 129 -1.79 12.53 -39.83
CA SER A 129 -2.29 12.99 -41.13
C SER A 129 -3.78 12.62 -41.37
N GLU A 130 -4.24 11.52 -40.80
CA GLU A 130 -5.64 11.05 -40.90
C GLU A 130 -6.51 11.42 -39.69
N LYS A 131 -5.92 12.06 -38.68
CA LYS A 131 -6.64 12.61 -37.53
C LYS A 131 -7.60 11.66 -36.82
N LYS A 132 -7.29 10.37 -36.84
CA LYS A 132 -7.98 9.31 -36.11
C LYS A 132 -7.20 8.96 -34.85
N MET A 133 -7.91 8.84 -33.74
CA MET A 133 -7.31 8.18 -32.57
C MET A 133 -7.07 6.72 -32.90
N VAL A 134 -5.83 6.28 -32.75
CA VAL A 134 -5.48 4.86 -32.89
C VAL A 134 -5.91 4.11 -31.64
N VAL A 135 -6.13 2.80 -31.78
CA VAL A 135 -6.56 1.92 -30.68
C VAL A 135 -5.62 2.04 -29.47
N SER A 136 -4.32 2.14 -29.71
CA SER A 136 -3.32 2.33 -28.63
C SER A 136 -3.51 3.64 -27.86
N ASP A 137 -3.97 4.72 -28.53
CA ASP A 137 -4.29 5.99 -27.86
C ASP A 137 -5.53 5.85 -26.97
N ILE A 138 -6.53 5.12 -27.42
CA ILE A 138 -7.75 4.86 -26.64
C ILE A 138 -7.41 4.04 -25.40
N ILE A 139 -6.68 2.94 -25.57
CA ILE A 139 -6.27 2.07 -24.47
C ILE A 139 -5.46 2.88 -23.44
N ARG A 140 -4.43 3.59 -23.89
CA ARG A 140 -3.52 4.31 -22.99
C ARG A 140 -4.16 5.49 -22.26
N HIS A 141 -5.01 6.26 -22.96
CA HIS A 141 -5.49 7.54 -22.44
C HIS A 141 -6.93 7.51 -21.92
N MET A 142 -7.67 6.47 -22.22
CA MET A 142 -9.07 6.33 -21.77
C MET A 142 -9.25 5.11 -20.86
N ILE A 143 -8.78 3.94 -21.28
CA ILE A 143 -8.97 2.70 -20.52
C ILE A 143 -8.02 2.62 -19.33
N LEU A 144 -6.72 2.82 -19.54
CA LEU A 144 -5.72 2.70 -18.47
C LEU A 144 -6.02 3.57 -17.23
N PRO A 145 -6.36 4.87 -17.37
CA PRO A 145 -6.68 5.69 -16.19
C PRO A 145 -7.95 5.20 -15.46
N ILE A 146 -8.94 4.68 -16.19
CA ILE A 146 -10.14 4.09 -15.57
C ILE A 146 -9.76 2.82 -14.78
N VAL A 147 -8.92 1.97 -15.35
CA VAL A 147 -8.40 0.76 -14.68
C VAL A 147 -7.63 1.15 -13.41
N LEU A 148 -6.74 2.14 -13.48
CA LEU A 148 -5.98 2.62 -12.32
C LEU A 148 -6.92 3.10 -11.19
N LEU A 149 -7.94 3.88 -11.53
CA LEU A 149 -8.93 4.34 -10.54
C LEU A 149 -9.82 3.20 -10.03
N ALA A 150 -10.03 2.15 -10.78
CA ALA A 150 -10.84 1.00 -10.36
C ALA A 150 -10.10 0.03 -9.41
N ILE A 151 -8.75 0.11 -9.29
CA ILE A 151 -7.98 -0.80 -8.45
C ILE A 151 -8.49 -0.85 -7.00
N PRO A 152 -8.64 0.27 -6.24
CA PRO A 152 -9.07 0.21 -4.86
C PRO A 152 -10.46 -0.44 -4.68
N PRO A 153 -11.52 -0.04 -5.40
CA PRO A 153 -12.83 -0.66 -5.22
C PRO A 153 -12.89 -2.12 -5.66
N VAL A 154 -12.12 -2.53 -6.68
CA VAL A 154 -12.03 -3.93 -7.10
C VAL A 154 -11.39 -4.79 -6.00
N MET A 155 -10.44 -4.23 -5.26
CA MET A 155 -9.84 -4.89 -4.09
C MET A 155 -10.70 -4.77 -2.81
N ALA A 156 -11.97 -4.38 -2.94
CA ALA A 156 -12.88 -4.12 -1.82
C ALA A 156 -12.33 -3.10 -0.79
N THR A 157 -11.42 -2.22 -1.22
CA THR A 157 -10.79 -1.21 -0.37
C THR A 157 -11.36 0.17 -0.68
N PRO A 158 -12.13 0.79 0.22
CA PRO A 158 -12.67 2.13 -0.01
C PRO A 158 -11.55 3.16 -0.24
N TYR A 159 -11.75 4.11 -1.14
CA TYR A 159 -10.77 5.19 -1.42
C TYR A 159 -10.34 5.95 -0.15
N LYS A 160 -11.26 6.12 0.81
CA LYS A 160 -10.95 6.75 2.10
C LYS A 160 -9.87 5.98 2.86
N VAL A 161 -9.93 4.65 2.85
CA VAL A 161 -8.93 3.81 3.50
C VAL A 161 -7.59 3.92 2.79
N VAL A 162 -7.56 3.83 1.45
CA VAL A 162 -6.32 4.02 0.68
C VAL A 162 -5.73 5.40 0.92
N TRP A 163 -6.58 6.45 0.98
CA TRP A 163 -6.13 7.81 1.28
C TRP A 163 -5.51 7.94 2.67
N LEU A 164 -6.06 7.25 3.67
CA LEU A 164 -5.54 7.29 5.04
C LEU A 164 -4.22 6.52 5.19
N PHE A 165 -4.13 5.33 4.59
CA PHE A 165 -3.03 4.38 4.82
C PHE A 165 -1.95 4.34 3.73
N ALA A 166 -2.25 4.83 2.52
CA ALA A 166 -1.34 4.84 1.37
C ALA A 166 -1.55 6.10 0.50
N LYS A 167 -1.48 7.27 1.15
CA LYS A 167 -1.75 8.58 0.54
C LYS A 167 -0.86 8.85 -0.67
N ASP A 168 0.40 8.52 -0.61
CA ASP A 168 1.40 8.65 -1.66
C ASP A 168 1.03 7.85 -2.91
N ILE A 169 0.66 6.57 -2.74
CA ILE A 169 0.19 5.70 -3.82
C ILE A 169 -1.09 6.28 -4.43
N MET A 170 -2.03 6.72 -3.60
CA MET A 170 -3.29 7.29 -4.06
C MET A 170 -3.07 8.59 -4.86
N LEU A 171 -2.16 9.47 -4.41
CA LEU A 171 -1.79 10.67 -5.15
C LEU A 171 -1.17 10.34 -6.50
N VAL A 172 -0.26 9.38 -6.58
CA VAL A 172 0.35 8.92 -7.84
C VAL A 172 -0.72 8.40 -8.79
N ILE A 173 -1.64 7.59 -8.32
CA ILE A 173 -2.75 7.05 -9.14
C ILE A 173 -3.62 8.19 -9.69
N ILE A 174 -4.05 9.13 -8.84
CA ILE A 174 -4.91 10.24 -9.25
C ILE A 174 -4.21 11.15 -10.24
N ILE A 175 -2.98 11.57 -9.96
CA ILE A 175 -2.21 12.46 -10.85
C ILE A 175 -2.04 11.82 -12.23
N ASN A 176 -1.65 10.57 -12.29
CA ASN A 176 -1.49 9.86 -13.56
C ASN A 176 -2.81 9.70 -14.31
N ALA A 177 -3.89 9.34 -13.61
CA ALA A 177 -5.21 9.21 -14.22
C ALA A 177 -5.69 10.54 -14.80
N VAL A 178 -5.56 11.64 -14.07
CA VAL A 178 -5.96 12.97 -14.53
C VAL A 178 -5.14 13.41 -15.76
N LEU A 179 -3.82 13.24 -15.74
CA LEU A 179 -2.95 13.59 -16.86
C LEU A 179 -3.28 12.79 -18.12
N LEU A 180 -3.44 11.48 -17.99
CA LEU A 180 -3.78 10.62 -19.12
C LEU A 180 -5.15 10.94 -19.69
N LEU A 181 -6.17 11.12 -18.84
CA LEU A 181 -7.52 11.50 -19.28
C LEU A 181 -7.54 12.86 -19.97
N ALA A 182 -6.84 13.86 -19.44
CA ALA A 182 -6.76 15.19 -20.06
C ALA A 182 -6.17 15.11 -21.47
N VAL A 183 -5.07 14.35 -21.65
CA VAL A 183 -4.49 14.10 -22.96
C VAL A 183 -5.45 13.32 -23.87
N GLY A 184 -6.15 12.33 -23.34
CA GLY A 184 -7.13 11.53 -24.07
C GLY A 184 -8.30 12.36 -24.59
N VAL A 185 -8.89 13.16 -23.71
CA VAL A 185 -9.99 14.09 -24.06
C VAL A 185 -9.55 15.08 -25.13
N TYR A 186 -8.36 15.69 -24.98
CA TYR A 186 -7.82 16.59 -25.98
C TYR A 186 -7.68 15.91 -27.35
N LYS A 187 -7.10 14.70 -27.40
CA LYS A 187 -6.94 13.91 -28.63
C LYS A 187 -8.29 13.58 -29.27
N ALA A 188 -9.25 13.16 -28.46
CA ALA A 188 -10.59 12.85 -28.93
C ALA A 188 -11.31 14.06 -29.53
N CYS A 189 -11.32 15.20 -28.81
CA CYS A 189 -11.90 16.44 -29.29
C CYS A 189 -11.24 16.92 -30.60
N PHE A 190 -9.93 16.80 -30.69
CA PHE A 190 -9.20 17.17 -31.90
C PHE A 190 -9.57 16.26 -33.08
N ALA A 191 -9.65 14.95 -32.89
CA ALA A 191 -10.03 13.99 -33.92
C ALA A 191 -11.49 14.21 -34.41
N LEU A 192 -12.42 14.49 -33.48
CA LEU A 192 -13.83 14.77 -33.82
C LEU A 192 -13.97 16.07 -34.62
N LYS A 193 -13.30 17.17 -34.19
CA LYS A 193 -13.37 18.45 -34.89
C LYS A 193 -12.93 18.36 -36.34
N GLN A 194 -12.00 17.48 -36.63
CA GLN A 194 -11.51 17.33 -37.99
C GLN A 194 -12.43 16.47 -38.86
N ARG A 195 -13.10 15.45 -38.30
CA ARG A 195 -14.13 14.71 -39.03
C ARG A 195 -15.28 15.62 -39.46
N HIS A 196 -15.70 16.58 -38.63
CA HIS A 196 -16.77 17.53 -38.98
C HIS A 196 -16.31 18.60 -40.01
N GLY A 197 -14.99 18.90 -40.05
CA GLY A 197 -14.44 19.80 -41.06
C GLY A 197 -14.36 19.19 -42.46
N ASP A 198 -14.07 17.89 -42.54
CA ASP A 198 -14.00 17.18 -43.82
C ASP A 198 -15.41 16.82 -44.40
N SER A 199 -16.43 16.65 -43.56
CA SER A 199 -17.81 16.40 -44.02
C SER A 199 -18.53 17.63 -44.55
N ARG A 200 -17.94 18.82 -44.41
CA ARG A 200 -18.49 20.10 -44.95
C ARG A 200 -17.75 20.60 -46.20
N ARG A 201 -16.76 19.85 -46.66
CA ARG A 201 -16.10 20.09 -47.95
C ARG A 201 -16.54 19.04 -48.96
#